data_c71a05adbcb31e1d88b426f20eba0635
#
_entry.id   c71a05adbcb31e1d88b426f20eba0635
#
_cell.length_a   1.000
_cell.length_b   1.000
_cell.length_c   1.000
_cell.angle_alpha   90.00
_cell.angle_beta   90.00
_cell.angle_gamma   90.00
#
_symmetry.space_group_name_H-M   'P 1'
#
loop_
_entity.id
_entity.type
_entity.pdbx_description
1 polymer ?
#
loop_
_entity_poly.entity_id
_entity_poly.type
_entity_poly.pdbx_seq_one_letter_code
_entity_poly.pdbx_strand_id
1 'polypeptide(L)'
;PGKRFGIIVPELENYRSLLQREFAAELSPASIFPEKKSELPFNMSPGSPLNQTTPINLIFQILETPTSNIPAEVFYSIIRTPIFHSDKNAALTMEQNLRNKRLVTINLNKLEAQFNFENSPELYKFIAAWKNWVLIKQFDLPSHWSNKIYLLLQEMNWPIKTNNLDTETTSQENE
;
A
#
# COMPACT_ATOMS: atom_id res chain seq x y z
N PRO A 1 26.28 28.07 -10.59
CA PRO A 1 26.32 26.69 -10.16
C PRO A 1 26.21 26.64 -8.64
N GLY A 2 25.11 26.06 -8.13
CA GLY A 2 24.83 25.99 -6.70
C GLY A 2 25.84 25.09 -5.98
N LYS A 3 26.22 25.48 -4.77
CA LYS A 3 27.07 24.67 -3.90
C LYS A 3 26.24 23.50 -3.37
N ARG A 4 26.82 22.29 -3.39
CA ARG A 4 26.23 21.10 -2.76
C ARG A 4 26.86 20.90 -1.39
N PHE A 5 26.06 20.65 -0.38
CA PHE A 5 26.50 20.36 0.98
C PHE A 5 26.14 18.93 1.32
N GLY A 6 27.07 18.20 1.90
CA GLY A 6 26.85 16.89 2.49
C GLY A 6 26.80 17.00 4.00
N ILE A 7 25.77 16.43 4.63
CA ILE A 7 25.64 16.36 6.09
C ILE A 7 25.66 14.91 6.48
N ILE A 8 26.58 14.53 7.39
CA ILE A 8 26.70 13.20 7.91
C ILE A 8 26.02 13.18 9.29
N VAL A 9 25.00 12.35 9.44
CA VAL A 9 24.26 12.19 10.69
C VAL A 9 24.44 10.77 11.17
N PRO A 10 25.14 10.54 12.31
CA PRO A 10 25.17 9.23 12.95
C PRO A 10 23.74 8.79 13.29
N GLU A 11 23.43 7.51 13.08
CA GLU A 11 22.10 6.94 13.36
C GLU A 11 20.94 7.71 12.67
N LEU A 12 21.12 8.01 11.39
CA LEU A 12 20.16 8.80 10.59
C LEU A 12 18.70 8.31 10.72
N GLU A 13 18.50 7.02 10.92
CA GLU A 13 17.14 6.43 11.07
C GLU A 13 16.38 7.04 12.25
N ASN A 14 17.06 7.33 13.36
CA ASN A 14 16.44 7.90 14.55
C ASN A 14 15.99 9.37 14.34
N TYR A 15 16.66 10.06 13.45
CA TYR A 15 16.45 11.51 13.20
C TYR A 15 15.79 11.82 11.86
N ARG A 16 15.58 10.81 11.02
CA ARG A 16 15.09 10.98 9.64
C ARG A 16 13.85 11.84 9.55
N SER A 17 12.78 11.50 10.27
CA SER A 17 11.50 12.24 10.22
C SER A 17 11.63 13.67 10.71
N LEU A 18 12.43 13.89 11.75
CA LEU A 18 12.71 15.20 12.29
C LEU A 18 13.46 16.06 11.27
N LEU A 19 14.57 15.54 10.74
CA LEU A 19 15.39 16.26 9.75
C LEU A 19 14.62 16.55 8.46
N GLN A 20 13.83 15.59 8.00
CA GLN A 20 13.00 15.80 6.81
C GLN A 20 12.01 16.94 7.01
N ARG A 21 11.35 16.98 8.17
CA ARG A 21 10.40 18.03 8.51
C ARG A 21 11.09 19.40 8.62
N GLU A 22 12.17 19.48 9.37
CA GLU A 22 12.90 20.74 9.61
C GLU A 22 13.52 21.27 8.30
N PHE A 23 14.15 20.39 7.50
CA PHE A 23 14.72 20.82 6.22
C PHE A 23 13.64 21.21 5.20
N ALA A 24 12.50 20.53 5.19
CA ALA A 24 11.37 20.94 4.35
C ALA A 24 10.83 22.32 4.77
N ALA A 25 10.69 22.55 6.06
CA ALA A 25 10.20 23.83 6.59
C ALA A 25 11.14 25.00 6.26
N GLU A 26 12.45 24.79 6.40
CA GLU A 26 13.44 25.86 6.19
C GLU A 26 13.82 26.06 4.72
N LEU A 27 14.02 24.97 3.97
CA LEU A 27 14.54 25.03 2.60
C LEU A 27 13.44 25.09 1.53
N SER A 28 12.24 24.63 1.83
CA SER A 28 11.11 24.63 0.91
C SER A 28 9.78 24.85 1.66
N PRO A 29 9.55 26.04 2.23
CA PRO A 29 8.33 26.34 3.00
C PRO A 29 7.04 26.06 2.21
N ALA A 30 7.08 26.18 0.89
CA ALA A 30 5.94 25.89 0.02
C ALA A 30 5.56 24.41 -0.03
N SER A 31 6.48 23.51 0.31
CA SER A 31 6.22 22.06 0.32
C SER A 31 5.33 21.60 1.47
N ILE A 32 5.11 22.44 2.48
CA ILE A 32 4.21 22.18 3.60
C ILE A 32 2.74 22.23 3.17
N PHE A 33 2.45 22.92 2.06
CA PHE A 33 1.09 23.02 1.52
C PHE A 33 0.78 21.81 0.62
N PRO A 34 -0.29 21.02 0.91
CA PRO A 34 -0.61 19.81 0.15
C PRO A 34 -0.83 20.01 -1.35
N GLU A 35 -1.19 21.23 -1.74
CA GLU A 35 -1.53 21.59 -3.12
C GLU A 35 -0.32 21.81 -4.02
N LYS A 36 0.87 21.99 -3.46
CA LYS A 36 2.11 22.21 -4.20
C LYS A 36 3.07 21.04 -4.03
N LYS A 37 3.08 20.13 -5.00
CA LYS A 37 4.18 19.19 -5.16
C LYS A 37 5.41 19.98 -5.61
N SER A 38 6.24 20.42 -4.68
CA SER A 38 7.56 20.98 -4.99
C SER A 38 8.61 19.89 -4.75
N GLU A 39 9.55 19.74 -5.67
CA GLU A 39 10.72 18.91 -5.42
C GLU A 39 11.50 19.47 -4.23
N LEU A 40 11.84 18.59 -3.29
CA LEU A 40 12.63 19.01 -2.14
C LEU A 40 14.06 19.31 -2.57
N PRO A 41 14.66 20.44 -2.15
CA PRO A 41 16.02 20.83 -2.53
C PRO A 41 17.10 19.99 -1.83
N PHE A 42 16.73 18.90 -1.19
CA PHE A 42 17.64 17.98 -0.50
C PHE A 42 17.22 16.53 -0.70
N ASN A 43 18.19 15.65 -0.59
CA ASN A 43 17.98 14.19 -0.63
C ASN A 43 18.58 13.56 0.62
N MET A 44 17.89 12.56 1.16
CA MET A 44 18.38 11.75 2.28
C MET A 44 18.75 10.37 1.78
N SER A 45 20.01 10.03 1.91
CA SER A 45 20.54 8.68 1.71
C SER A 45 20.69 8.01 3.09
N PRO A 46 20.27 6.83 3.30
CA PRO A 46 19.56 5.84 2.48
C PRO A 46 18.07 6.11 2.35
N GLY A 47 17.41 5.48 1.40
CA GLY A 47 15.96 5.51 1.23
C GLY A 47 15.21 4.95 2.44
N SER A 48 13.90 5.09 2.48
CA SER A 48 13.07 4.43 3.50
C SER A 48 13.16 2.91 3.33
N PRO A 49 13.24 2.12 4.43
CA PRO A 49 13.16 0.67 4.35
C PRO A 49 11.92 0.25 3.57
N LEU A 50 12.07 -0.75 2.69
CA LEU A 50 11.00 -1.17 1.80
C LEU A 50 9.74 -1.62 2.56
N ASN A 51 9.94 -2.29 3.72
CA ASN A 51 8.85 -2.73 4.59
C ASN A 51 8.08 -1.59 5.27
N GLN A 52 8.61 -0.36 5.25
CA GLN A 52 7.91 0.83 5.77
C GLN A 52 7.06 1.52 4.69
N THR A 53 7.17 1.09 3.44
CA THR A 53 6.30 1.62 2.38
C THR A 53 4.91 1.03 2.51
N THR A 54 3.88 1.88 2.36
CA THR A 54 2.48 1.46 2.50
C THR A 54 2.12 0.23 1.68
N PRO A 55 2.46 0.12 0.38
CA PRO A 55 2.11 -1.04 -0.43
C PRO A 55 2.67 -2.35 0.12
N ILE A 56 3.93 -2.34 0.50
CA ILE A 56 4.62 -3.54 0.99
C ILE A 56 4.10 -3.94 2.37
N ASN A 57 3.86 -2.96 3.25
CA ASN A 57 3.28 -3.23 4.56
C ASN A 57 1.90 -3.90 4.45
N LEU A 58 1.04 -3.42 3.54
CA LEU A 58 -0.28 -4.02 3.31
C LEU A 58 -0.19 -5.45 2.78
N ILE A 59 0.77 -5.73 1.88
CA ILE A 59 1.01 -7.09 1.40
C ILE A 59 1.40 -8.00 2.57
N PHE A 60 2.33 -7.56 3.43
CA PHE A 60 2.68 -8.33 4.62
C PHE A 60 1.48 -8.58 5.54
N GLN A 61 0.63 -7.59 5.77
CA GLN A 61 -0.60 -7.78 6.55
C GLN A 61 -1.53 -8.84 5.93
N ILE A 62 -1.65 -8.89 4.61
CA ILE A 62 -2.42 -9.92 3.91
C ILE A 62 -1.77 -11.29 4.08
N LEU A 63 -0.45 -11.40 3.87
CA LEU A 63 0.30 -12.66 3.98
C LEU A 63 0.27 -13.22 5.41
N GLU A 64 0.35 -12.36 6.41
CA GLU A 64 0.33 -12.72 7.83
C GLU A 64 -1.06 -13.11 8.33
N THR A 65 -2.12 -12.92 7.54
CA THR A 65 -3.48 -13.23 7.94
C THR A 65 -3.64 -14.73 8.26
N PRO A 66 -3.82 -15.12 9.52
CA PRO A 66 -3.74 -16.53 9.93
C PRO A 66 -5.05 -17.30 9.71
N THR A 67 -6.16 -16.58 9.59
CA THR A 67 -7.52 -17.17 9.52
C THR A 67 -8.43 -16.33 8.64
N SER A 68 -9.58 -16.89 8.26
CA SER A 68 -10.61 -16.12 7.55
C SER A 68 -11.29 -15.03 8.42
N ASN A 69 -11.03 -15.02 9.73
CA ASN A 69 -11.53 -13.99 10.64
C ASN A 69 -10.44 -12.94 10.84
N ILE A 70 -10.63 -11.75 10.30
CA ILE A 70 -9.69 -10.65 10.29
C ILE A 70 -10.16 -9.55 11.25
N PRO A 71 -9.30 -8.94 12.06
CA PRO A 71 -9.67 -7.76 12.82
C PRO A 71 -10.25 -6.69 11.91
N ALA A 72 -11.39 -6.11 12.29
CA ALA A 72 -12.13 -5.19 11.43
C ALA A 72 -11.29 -3.99 10.97
N GLU A 73 -10.45 -3.42 11.85
CA GLU A 73 -9.60 -2.28 11.49
C GLU A 73 -8.51 -2.65 10.48
N VAL A 74 -7.94 -3.86 10.56
CA VAL A 74 -6.98 -4.37 9.57
C VAL A 74 -7.69 -4.54 8.22
N PHE A 75 -8.87 -5.14 8.20
CA PHE A 75 -9.66 -5.29 6.98
C PHE A 75 -9.95 -3.93 6.34
N TYR A 76 -10.42 -2.95 7.13
CA TYR A 76 -10.73 -1.62 6.62
C TYR A 76 -9.50 -0.88 6.09
N SER A 77 -8.35 -1.00 6.75
CA SER A 77 -7.11 -0.35 6.28
C SER A 77 -6.70 -0.87 4.90
N ILE A 78 -6.88 -2.16 4.67
CA ILE A 78 -6.51 -2.81 3.41
C ILE A 78 -7.49 -2.45 2.29
N ILE A 79 -8.81 -2.56 2.50
CA ILE A 79 -9.79 -2.28 1.44
C ILE A 79 -9.90 -0.81 1.04
N ARG A 80 -9.54 0.12 1.94
CA ARG A 80 -9.50 1.56 1.61
C ARG A 80 -8.40 1.92 0.64
N THR A 81 -7.37 1.11 0.59
CA THR A 81 -6.16 1.46 -0.16
C THR A 81 -6.33 1.08 -1.63
N PRO A 82 -6.27 2.03 -2.57
CA PRO A 82 -6.51 1.79 -3.99
C PRO A 82 -5.31 1.14 -4.70
N ILE A 83 -4.58 0.27 -4.01
CA ILE A 83 -3.42 -0.45 -4.56
C ILE A 83 -3.84 -1.77 -5.17
N PHE A 84 -4.92 -2.39 -4.67
CA PHE A 84 -5.37 -3.71 -5.09
C PHE A 84 -6.63 -3.69 -5.97
N HIS A 85 -7.39 -2.59 -5.94
CA HIS A 85 -8.61 -2.41 -6.73
C HIS A 85 -8.90 -0.93 -6.93
N SER A 86 -9.65 -0.60 -7.99
CA SER A 86 -10.09 0.76 -8.30
C SER A 86 -11.47 1.12 -7.72
N ASP A 87 -12.20 0.15 -7.19
CA ASP A 87 -13.61 0.27 -6.74
C ASP A 87 -13.74 1.00 -5.39
N LYS A 88 -13.24 2.23 -5.31
CA LYS A 88 -13.20 3.03 -4.06
C LYS A 88 -14.57 3.21 -3.42
N ASN A 89 -15.60 3.53 -4.21
CA ASN A 89 -16.95 3.77 -3.70
C ASN A 89 -17.55 2.49 -3.13
N ALA A 90 -17.34 1.35 -3.77
CA ALA A 90 -17.81 0.06 -3.28
C ALA A 90 -17.10 -0.32 -1.97
N ALA A 91 -15.81 -0.10 -1.87
CA ALA A 91 -15.05 -0.34 -0.65
C ALA A 91 -15.55 0.52 0.52
N LEU A 92 -15.81 1.82 0.30
CA LEU A 92 -16.37 2.71 1.31
C LEU A 92 -17.78 2.29 1.75
N THR A 93 -18.64 1.91 0.80
CA THR A 93 -20.00 1.44 1.10
C THR A 93 -19.95 0.14 1.91
N MET A 94 -19.06 -0.79 1.54
CA MET A 94 -18.83 -2.03 2.28
C MET A 94 -18.39 -1.74 3.71
N GLU A 95 -17.40 -0.88 3.87
CA GLU A 95 -16.92 -0.49 5.19
C GLU A 95 -18.02 0.12 6.06
N GLN A 96 -18.79 1.08 5.53
CA GLN A 96 -19.90 1.71 6.25
C GLN A 96 -20.92 0.67 6.72
N ASN A 97 -21.30 -0.26 5.85
CA ASN A 97 -22.23 -1.33 6.19
C ASN A 97 -21.69 -2.26 7.29
N LEU A 98 -20.40 -2.60 7.24
CA LEU A 98 -19.77 -3.44 8.26
C LEU A 98 -19.62 -2.71 9.60
N ARG A 99 -19.26 -1.42 9.58
CA ARG A 99 -19.18 -0.58 10.79
C ARG A 99 -20.53 -0.42 11.47
N ASN A 100 -21.61 -0.28 10.70
CA ASN A 100 -22.97 -0.22 11.24
C ASN A 100 -23.35 -1.51 11.98
N LYS A 101 -22.79 -2.66 11.58
CA LYS A 101 -22.97 -3.95 12.28
C LYS A 101 -22.10 -4.08 13.54
N ARG A 102 -21.21 -3.13 13.82
CA ARG A 102 -20.29 -3.09 14.98
C ARG A 102 -19.48 -4.38 15.15
N LEU A 103 -19.03 -4.96 14.06
CA LEU A 103 -18.24 -6.18 14.07
C LEU A 103 -16.80 -5.88 14.51
N VAL A 104 -16.28 -6.66 15.45
CA VAL A 104 -14.87 -6.61 15.87
C VAL A 104 -13.97 -7.36 14.90
N THR A 105 -14.53 -8.41 14.29
CA THR A 105 -13.83 -9.24 13.28
C THR A 105 -14.69 -9.42 12.04
N ILE A 106 -14.05 -9.43 10.89
CA ILE A 106 -14.69 -9.66 9.59
C ILE A 106 -14.34 -11.07 9.13
N ASN A 107 -15.36 -11.85 8.77
CA ASN A 107 -15.17 -13.18 8.22
C ASN A 107 -15.23 -13.15 6.69
N LEU A 108 -14.11 -13.40 6.03
CA LEU A 108 -14.00 -13.37 4.56
C LEU A 108 -14.97 -14.33 3.87
N ASN A 109 -15.24 -15.49 4.46
CA ASN A 109 -16.13 -16.49 3.86
C ASN A 109 -17.61 -16.05 3.85
N LYS A 110 -17.97 -15.11 4.73
CA LYS A 110 -19.34 -14.60 4.84
C LYS A 110 -19.58 -13.33 4.05
N LEU A 111 -18.53 -12.69 3.56
CA LEU A 111 -18.65 -11.40 2.83
C LEU A 111 -19.45 -11.55 1.54
N GLU A 112 -19.23 -12.60 0.76
CA GLU A 112 -19.94 -12.85 -0.49
C GLU A 112 -21.46 -12.96 -0.30
N ALA A 113 -21.90 -13.53 0.83
CA ALA A 113 -23.33 -13.64 1.15
C ALA A 113 -23.93 -12.32 1.70
N GLN A 114 -23.10 -11.37 2.11
CA GLN A 114 -23.52 -10.12 2.75
C GLN A 114 -23.50 -8.91 1.81
N PHE A 115 -22.79 -9.01 0.70
CA PHE A 115 -22.59 -7.92 -0.25
C PHE A 115 -22.86 -8.38 -1.68
N ASN A 116 -23.52 -7.50 -2.45
CA ASN A 116 -23.62 -7.66 -3.89
C ASN A 116 -22.41 -7.00 -4.56
N PHE A 117 -21.61 -7.80 -5.27
CA PHE A 117 -20.39 -7.37 -5.97
C PHE A 117 -20.60 -7.15 -7.49
N GLU A 118 -21.83 -7.18 -8.00
CA GLU A 118 -22.10 -7.05 -9.45
C GLU A 118 -21.47 -5.79 -10.05
N ASN A 119 -21.48 -4.69 -9.29
CA ASN A 119 -20.93 -3.39 -9.72
C ASN A 119 -19.49 -3.15 -9.24
N SER A 120 -18.80 -4.16 -8.70
CA SER A 120 -17.46 -4.02 -8.12
C SER A 120 -16.61 -5.28 -8.32
N PRO A 121 -16.35 -5.63 -9.61
CA PRO A 121 -15.66 -6.88 -9.94
C PRO A 121 -14.22 -6.93 -9.48
N GLU A 122 -13.53 -5.78 -9.40
CA GLU A 122 -12.12 -5.74 -8.93
C GLU A 122 -12.04 -5.98 -7.42
N LEU A 123 -12.93 -5.33 -6.65
CA LEU A 123 -13.02 -5.57 -5.21
C LEU A 123 -13.38 -7.03 -4.90
N TYR A 124 -14.28 -7.62 -5.69
CA TYR A 124 -14.62 -9.04 -5.57
C TYR A 124 -13.42 -9.93 -5.81
N LYS A 125 -12.69 -9.74 -6.92
CA LYS A 125 -11.49 -10.51 -7.25
C LYS A 125 -10.45 -10.41 -6.14
N PHE A 126 -10.23 -9.21 -5.63
CA PHE A 126 -9.29 -8.98 -4.53
C PHE A 126 -9.68 -9.76 -3.26
N ILE A 127 -10.94 -9.68 -2.83
CA ILE A 127 -11.43 -10.40 -1.65
C ILE A 127 -11.39 -11.91 -1.86
N ALA A 128 -11.72 -12.39 -3.05
CA ALA A 128 -11.67 -13.82 -3.38
C ALA A 128 -10.22 -14.34 -3.36
N ALA A 129 -9.26 -13.61 -3.91
CA ALA A 129 -7.84 -13.95 -3.85
C ALA A 129 -7.33 -14.00 -2.40
N TRP A 130 -7.69 -13.01 -1.58
CA TRP A 130 -7.34 -12.99 -0.15
C TRP A 130 -7.94 -14.18 0.61
N LYS A 131 -9.21 -14.47 0.39
CA LYS A 131 -9.89 -15.65 0.95
C LYS A 131 -9.20 -16.95 0.58
N ASN A 132 -8.87 -17.12 -0.71
CA ASN A 132 -8.15 -18.31 -1.20
C ASN A 132 -6.78 -18.44 -0.54
N TRP A 133 -6.03 -17.35 -0.38
CA TRP A 133 -4.75 -17.34 0.32
C TRP A 133 -4.86 -17.88 1.74
N VAL A 134 -5.86 -17.44 2.50
CA VAL A 134 -6.08 -17.88 3.89
C VAL A 134 -6.35 -19.40 3.98
N LEU A 135 -6.90 -19.99 2.94
CA LEU A 135 -7.18 -21.44 2.88
C LEU A 135 -5.92 -22.28 2.58
N ILE A 136 -4.85 -21.67 2.05
CA ILE A 136 -3.59 -22.34 1.70
C ILE A 136 -2.73 -22.55 2.96
N LYS A 137 -3.21 -23.33 3.92
CA LYS A 137 -2.46 -23.63 5.16
C LYS A 137 -1.77 -24.98 5.08
N GLN A 138 -0.71 -25.09 4.27
CA GLN A 138 0.11 -26.30 4.24
C GLN A 138 1.58 -25.95 4.40
N PHE A 139 2.29 -26.78 5.16
CA PHE A 139 3.75 -26.76 5.14
C PHE A 139 4.20 -27.13 3.73
N ASP A 140 5.06 -26.28 3.16
CA ASP A 140 5.54 -26.46 1.80
C ASP A 140 6.98 -25.99 1.67
N LEU A 141 7.63 -26.34 0.58
CA LEU A 141 8.99 -25.92 0.29
C LEU A 141 9.05 -24.40 0.04
N PRO A 142 10.16 -23.72 0.38
CA PRO A 142 10.30 -22.29 0.13
C PRO A 142 10.06 -21.86 -1.33
N SER A 143 10.48 -22.70 -2.28
CA SER A 143 10.23 -22.48 -3.71
C SER A 143 8.74 -22.53 -4.09
N HIS A 144 7.97 -23.41 -3.46
CA HIS A 144 6.52 -23.48 -3.67
C HIS A 144 5.81 -22.28 -3.04
N TRP A 145 6.27 -21.83 -1.87
CA TRP A 145 5.76 -20.62 -1.25
C TRP A 145 6.00 -19.37 -2.10
N SER A 146 7.20 -19.23 -2.68
CA SER A 146 7.50 -18.14 -3.61
C SER A 146 6.50 -18.09 -4.77
N ASN A 147 6.21 -19.24 -5.37
CA ASN A 147 5.24 -19.32 -6.46
C ASN A 147 3.80 -19.00 -6.01
N LYS A 148 3.39 -19.50 -4.84
CA LYS A 148 2.07 -19.19 -4.27
C LYS A 148 1.88 -17.70 -3.99
N ILE A 149 2.90 -17.05 -3.44
CA ILE A 149 2.89 -15.59 -3.19
C ILE A 149 2.81 -14.84 -4.53
N TYR A 150 3.61 -15.25 -5.52
CA TYR A 150 3.58 -14.64 -6.85
C TYR A 150 2.18 -14.73 -7.49
N LEU A 151 1.55 -15.90 -7.45
CA LEU A 151 0.19 -16.10 -7.97
C LEU A 151 -0.84 -15.26 -7.22
N LEU A 152 -0.76 -15.19 -5.88
CA LEU A 152 -1.60 -14.31 -5.08
C LEU A 152 -1.52 -12.85 -5.54
N LEU A 153 -0.30 -12.35 -5.70
CA LEU A 153 -0.07 -10.96 -6.13
C LEU A 153 -0.63 -10.70 -7.54
N GLN A 154 -0.49 -11.67 -8.45
CA GLN A 154 -1.11 -11.60 -9.77
C GLN A 154 -2.64 -11.57 -9.71
N GLU A 155 -3.25 -12.43 -8.91
CA GLU A 155 -4.71 -12.47 -8.72
C GLU A 155 -5.23 -11.17 -8.12
N MET A 156 -4.46 -10.54 -7.22
CA MET A 156 -4.74 -9.24 -6.64
C MET A 156 -4.43 -8.07 -7.59
N ASN A 157 -4.02 -8.35 -8.84
CA ASN A 157 -3.62 -7.32 -9.82
C ASN A 157 -2.51 -6.38 -9.31
N TRP A 158 -1.57 -6.89 -8.50
CA TRP A 158 -0.47 -6.09 -7.97
C TRP A 158 0.83 -6.36 -8.73
N PRO A 159 1.66 -5.34 -9.05
CA PRO A 159 1.34 -3.92 -8.95
C PRO A 159 0.32 -3.49 -10.00
N ILE A 160 -0.62 -2.62 -9.62
CA ILE A 160 -1.52 -2.01 -10.60
C ILE A 160 -0.65 -1.24 -11.60
N LYS A 161 -0.73 -1.60 -12.87
CA LYS A 161 -0.08 -0.84 -13.94
C LYS A 161 -0.78 0.51 -14.03
N THR A 162 -0.21 1.52 -13.38
CA THR A 162 -0.62 2.91 -13.60
C THR A 162 -0.12 3.32 -14.98
N ASN A 163 -0.97 3.24 -15.97
CA ASN A 163 -0.65 3.58 -17.36
C ASN A 163 -0.28 5.06 -17.60
N ASN A 164 -0.04 5.86 -16.57
CA ASN A 164 0.11 7.32 -16.70
C ASN A 164 1.20 7.96 -15.84
N LEU A 165 2.26 7.25 -15.44
CA LEU A 165 3.34 7.89 -14.65
C LEU A 165 4.73 7.88 -15.32
N ASP A 166 4.88 7.25 -16.50
CA ASP A 166 6.21 7.09 -17.12
C ASP A 166 6.44 7.91 -18.40
N THR A 167 5.69 8.99 -18.63
CA THR A 167 5.87 9.81 -19.86
C THR A 167 6.65 11.10 -19.64
N GLU A 168 7.10 11.41 -18.43
CA GLU A 168 7.82 12.69 -18.20
C GLU A 168 9.32 12.60 -17.87
N THR A 169 9.91 11.39 -17.82
CA THR A 169 11.33 11.27 -17.44
C THR A 169 12.29 10.95 -18.59
N THR A 170 11.80 10.86 -19.85
CA THR A 170 12.68 10.49 -20.98
C THR A 170 12.98 11.61 -21.96
N SER A 171 12.71 12.88 -21.62
CA SER A 171 12.91 13.99 -22.55
C SER A 171 14.06 14.96 -22.21
N GLN A 172 14.96 14.62 -21.29
CA GLN A 172 16.08 15.51 -20.93
C GLN A 172 17.48 14.89 -20.99
N GLU A 173 17.70 13.88 -21.81
CA GLU A 173 19.05 13.36 -22.05
C GLU A 173 19.51 13.47 -23.53
N ASN A 174 19.04 14.46 -24.27
CA ASN A 174 19.64 14.80 -25.58
C ASN A 174 19.57 16.30 -25.85
N GLU A 175 20.45 17.06 -25.20
CA GLU A 175 21.05 18.31 -25.75
C GLU A 175 22.35 18.63 -25.01
#